data_159e5a2e6a4f73ac22fbf9742ff6aa53
#
_entry.id   159e5a2e6a4f73ac22fbf9742ff6aa53
#
_cell.length_a   1.000
_cell.length_b   1.000
_cell.length_c   1.000
_cell.angle_alpha   90.00
_cell.angle_beta   90.00
_cell.angle_gamma   90.00
#
_symmetry.space_group_name_H-M   'P 1'
#
loop_
_entity.id
_entity.type
_entity.pdbx_description
1 polymer ?
#
loop_
_entity_poly.entity_id
_entity_poly.type
_entity_poly.pdbx_seq_one_letter_code
_entity_poly.pdbx_strand_id
1 'polypeptide(L)'
;MAIALGTVLSNIKLFHFPTGGSITLLSMLVICLPGYWFGLGAGIATGVAYGVLQLLIDPYVLYPMQLIVDYILAFGALGLSGLFSNAKFGLLKGYITAVLGIYVFAVISGWIFFGSYAWEGWDPLPYSLAYNAIYIFAEAAVTLLILSVKPVQNLFSKLKQMALND
;
A
#
# COMPACT_ATOMS: atom_id res chain seq x y z
N MET A 1 -3.38 -8.74 14.00
CA MET A 1 -4.26 -7.56 14.16
C MET A 1 -4.17 -6.61 12.95
N ALA A 2 -2.99 -6.12 12.55
CA ALA A 2 -2.85 -5.20 11.40
C ALA A 2 -3.45 -5.74 10.09
N ILE A 3 -3.18 -7.02 9.74
CA ILE A 3 -3.73 -7.65 8.54
C ILE A 3 -5.26 -7.68 8.58
N ALA A 4 -5.86 -8.09 9.70
CA ALA A 4 -7.32 -8.13 9.83
C ALA A 4 -7.94 -6.73 9.70
N LEU A 5 -7.38 -5.72 10.37
CA LEU A 5 -7.85 -4.34 10.28
C LEU A 5 -7.64 -3.78 8.86
N GLY A 6 -6.48 -4.02 8.24
CA GLY A 6 -6.20 -3.62 6.86
C GLY A 6 -7.20 -4.23 5.88
N THR A 7 -7.56 -5.51 6.07
CA THR A 7 -8.57 -6.19 5.25
C THR A 7 -9.96 -5.58 5.43
N VAL A 8 -10.37 -5.26 6.65
CA VAL A 8 -11.66 -4.57 6.88
C VAL A 8 -11.66 -3.21 6.19
N LEU A 9 -10.60 -2.43 6.35
CA LEU A 9 -10.48 -1.10 5.75
C LEU A 9 -10.39 -1.15 4.23
N SER A 10 -9.76 -2.16 3.63
CA SER A 10 -9.69 -2.33 2.17
C SER A 10 -11.07 -2.64 1.55
N ASN A 11 -12.00 -3.19 2.33
CA ASN A 11 -13.38 -3.38 1.88
C ASN A 11 -14.21 -2.08 1.92
N ILE A 12 -13.73 -1.05 2.63
CA ILE A 12 -14.33 0.29 2.60
C ILE A 12 -13.76 1.04 1.39
N LYS A 13 -14.30 0.72 0.21
CA LYS A 13 -13.89 1.33 -1.06
C LYS A 13 -14.60 2.66 -1.22
N LEU A 14 -13.87 3.78 -1.09
CA LEU A 14 -14.39 5.13 -1.33
C LEU A 14 -14.66 5.34 -2.83
N PHE A 15 -13.83 4.73 -3.67
CA PHE A 15 -14.00 4.68 -5.10
C PHE A 15 -13.37 3.40 -5.68
N HIS A 16 -14.03 2.78 -6.65
CA HIS A 16 -13.54 1.60 -7.36
C HIS A 16 -13.40 1.89 -8.85
N PHE A 17 -12.23 1.58 -9.40
CA PHE A 17 -11.93 1.76 -10.81
C PHE A 17 -12.27 0.48 -11.61
N PRO A 18 -12.71 0.62 -12.89
CA PRO A 18 -13.16 -0.53 -13.69
C PRO A 18 -12.09 -1.60 -13.93
N THR A 19 -10.81 -1.23 -13.95
CA THR A 19 -9.68 -2.12 -14.22
C THR A 19 -8.91 -2.55 -12.97
N GLY A 20 -9.54 -2.46 -11.79
CA GLY A 20 -9.08 -3.10 -10.56
C GLY A 20 -8.57 -2.19 -9.45
N GLY A 21 -8.11 -0.98 -9.69
CA GLY A 21 -7.64 -0.07 -8.63
C GLY A 21 -8.81 0.43 -7.75
N SER A 22 -8.54 0.67 -6.47
CA SER A 22 -9.53 1.23 -5.53
C SER A 22 -8.88 2.27 -4.62
N ILE A 23 -9.60 3.33 -4.29
CA ILE A 23 -9.26 4.24 -3.21
C ILE A 23 -9.92 3.70 -1.95
N THR A 24 -9.14 3.27 -0.98
CA THR A 24 -9.63 2.69 0.26
C THR A 24 -9.38 3.62 1.44
N LEU A 25 -9.97 3.31 2.60
CA LEU A 25 -9.82 4.13 3.79
C LEU A 25 -8.63 3.66 4.63
N LEU A 26 -7.45 4.30 4.45
CA LEU A 26 -6.25 4.09 5.28
C LEU A 26 -5.69 2.64 5.28
N SER A 27 -6.10 1.79 4.33
CA SER A 27 -5.68 0.38 4.34
C SER A 27 -4.16 0.26 4.22
N MET A 28 -3.52 1.02 3.32
CA MET A 28 -2.07 1.03 3.15
C MET A 28 -1.35 1.49 4.43
N LEU A 29 -1.89 2.48 5.16
CA LEU A 29 -1.28 2.95 6.41
C LEU A 29 -1.22 1.83 7.45
N VAL A 30 -2.34 1.11 7.64
CA VAL A 30 -2.43 0.06 8.66
C VAL A 30 -1.44 -1.06 8.37
N ILE A 31 -1.24 -1.43 7.10
CA ILE A 31 -0.25 -2.45 6.72
C ILE A 31 1.20 -1.94 6.86
N CYS A 32 1.43 -0.63 6.80
CA CYS A 32 2.74 -0.04 7.08
C CYS A 32 3.12 -0.03 8.58
N LEU A 33 2.15 -0.09 9.51
CA LEU A 33 2.41 0.01 10.95
C LEU A 33 3.35 -1.06 11.52
N PRO A 34 3.20 -2.36 11.19
CA PRO A 34 4.14 -3.38 11.67
C PRO A 34 5.59 -3.11 11.23
N GLY A 35 5.80 -2.61 10.01
CA GLY A 35 7.11 -2.17 9.56
C GLY A 35 7.65 -1.01 10.39
N TYR A 36 6.84 0.01 10.61
CA TYR A 36 7.21 1.16 11.44
C TYR A 36 7.47 0.77 12.90
N TRP A 37 6.77 -0.21 13.47
CA TRP A 37 6.93 -0.64 14.86
C TRP A 37 8.11 -1.59 15.04
N PHE A 38 8.19 -2.64 14.24
CA PHE A 38 9.08 -3.78 14.45
C PHE A 38 10.22 -3.87 13.40
N GLY A 39 10.29 -2.91 12.47
CA GLY A 39 11.34 -2.84 11.45
C GLY A 39 10.98 -3.55 10.14
N LEU A 40 11.95 -3.52 9.22
CA LEU A 40 11.77 -3.91 7.81
C LEU A 40 11.26 -5.35 7.63
N GLY A 41 11.84 -6.31 8.36
CA GLY A 41 11.47 -7.72 8.22
C GLY A 41 10.01 -8.00 8.58
N ALA A 42 9.55 -7.45 9.70
CA ALA A 42 8.15 -7.56 10.13
C ALA A 42 7.20 -6.86 9.14
N GLY A 43 7.61 -5.71 8.62
CA GLY A 43 6.85 -4.98 7.61
C GLY A 43 6.66 -5.77 6.33
N ILE A 44 7.74 -6.31 5.76
CA ILE A 44 7.69 -7.12 4.53
C ILE A 44 6.84 -8.38 4.76
N ALA A 45 7.06 -9.10 5.85
CA ALA A 45 6.27 -10.29 6.17
C ALA A 45 4.77 -9.98 6.28
N THR A 46 4.42 -8.86 6.94
CA THR A 46 3.02 -8.40 7.04
C THR A 46 2.45 -8.02 5.66
N GLY A 47 3.19 -7.27 4.86
CA GLY A 47 2.77 -6.87 3.52
C GLY A 47 2.53 -8.07 2.61
N VAL A 48 3.45 -9.02 2.58
CA VAL A 48 3.32 -10.26 1.79
C VAL A 48 2.12 -11.09 2.28
N ALA A 49 1.97 -11.29 3.59
CA ALA A 49 0.84 -12.04 4.14
C ALA A 49 -0.51 -11.35 3.82
N TYR A 50 -0.54 -10.02 3.89
CA TYR A 50 -1.70 -9.24 3.47
C TYR A 50 -1.99 -9.40 1.98
N GLY A 51 -0.97 -9.34 1.11
CA GLY A 51 -1.11 -9.53 -0.32
C GLY A 51 -1.67 -10.92 -0.68
N VAL A 52 -1.17 -11.99 -0.02
CA VAL A 52 -1.72 -13.34 -0.18
C VAL A 52 -3.19 -13.39 0.26
N LEU A 53 -3.54 -12.73 1.36
CA LEU A 53 -4.94 -12.67 1.82
C LEU A 53 -5.84 -11.93 0.82
N GLN A 54 -5.38 -10.80 0.27
CA GLN A 54 -6.12 -10.05 -0.75
C GLN A 54 -6.33 -10.88 -2.02
N LEU A 55 -5.33 -11.65 -2.43
CA LEU A 55 -5.45 -12.59 -3.55
C LEU A 55 -6.56 -13.64 -3.31
N LEU A 56 -6.76 -14.08 -2.06
CA LEU A 56 -7.79 -15.07 -1.72
C LEU A 56 -9.19 -14.46 -1.61
N ILE A 57 -9.28 -13.19 -1.20
CA ILE A 57 -10.57 -12.52 -0.96
C ILE A 57 -11.14 -11.88 -2.23
N ASP A 58 -10.31 -11.14 -2.96
CA ASP A 58 -10.73 -10.36 -4.14
C ASP A 58 -9.68 -10.50 -5.26
N PRO A 59 -9.57 -11.70 -5.88
CA PRO A 59 -8.56 -11.95 -6.90
C PRO A 59 -8.90 -11.25 -8.21
N TYR A 60 -7.96 -10.46 -8.72
CA TYR A 60 -8.02 -9.90 -10.07
C TYR A 60 -6.76 -10.28 -10.84
N VAL A 61 -6.78 -11.44 -11.48
CA VAL A 61 -5.62 -12.05 -12.11
C VAL A 61 -5.91 -12.42 -13.54
N LEU A 62 -5.21 -11.80 -14.49
CA LEU A 62 -5.25 -12.10 -15.91
C LEU A 62 -4.12 -13.04 -16.32
N TYR A 63 -2.97 -12.94 -15.65
CA TYR A 63 -1.75 -13.69 -15.96
C TYR A 63 -1.09 -14.26 -14.69
N PRO A 64 -0.51 -15.48 -14.73
CA PRO A 64 0.12 -16.08 -13.53
C PRO A 64 1.24 -15.21 -12.92
N MET A 65 2.06 -14.55 -13.73
CA MET A 65 3.15 -13.70 -13.24
C MET A 65 2.64 -12.43 -12.52
N GLN A 66 1.44 -11.99 -12.83
CA GLN A 66 0.78 -10.87 -12.17
C GLN A 66 0.58 -11.14 -10.67
N LEU A 67 0.33 -12.40 -10.27
CA LEU A 67 0.23 -12.80 -8.86
C LEU A 67 1.43 -12.34 -8.05
N ILE A 68 2.63 -12.55 -8.60
CA ILE A 68 3.88 -12.21 -7.93
C ILE A 68 4.03 -10.69 -7.85
N VAL A 69 3.78 -9.98 -8.94
CA VAL A 69 4.01 -8.53 -9.00
C VAL A 69 2.99 -7.77 -8.16
N ASP A 70 1.70 -8.07 -8.30
CA ASP A 70 0.62 -7.29 -7.68
C ASP A 70 0.36 -7.68 -6.23
N TYR A 71 0.45 -8.99 -5.90
CA TYR A 71 0.07 -9.44 -4.55
C TYR A 71 1.27 -9.68 -3.64
N ILE A 72 2.42 -10.12 -4.16
CA ILE A 72 3.60 -10.38 -3.34
C ILE A 72 4.49 -9.15 -3.27
N LEU A 73 4.94 -8.64 -4.43
CA LEU A 73 5.92 -7.54 -4.47
C LEU A 73 5.29 -6.20 -4.14
N ALA A 74 4.13 -5.88 -4.73
CA ALA A 74 3.48 -4.60 -4.50
C ALA A 74 3.04 -4.45 -3.02
N PHE A 75 2.33 -5.44 -2.46
CA PHE A 75 1.96 -5.36 -1.05
C PHE A 75 3.15 -5.55 -0.12
N GLY A 76 4.14 -6.39 -0.48
CA GLY A 76 5.40 -6.52 0.26
C GLY A 76 6.16 -5.19 0.37
N ALA A 77 6.08 -4.34 -0.65
CA ALA A 77 6.69 -3.00 -0.64
C ALA A 77 6.10 -2.07 0.43
N LEU A 78 4.89 -2.32 0.94
CA LEU A 78 4.36 -1.58 2.11
C LEU A 78 5.22 -1.79 3.35
N GLY A 79 5.94 -2.92 3.42
CA GLY A 79 6.91 -3.20 4.49
C GLY A 79 8.15 -2.30 4.47
N LEU A 80 8.44 -1.59 3.37
CA LEU A 80 9.53 -0.62 3.29
C LEU A 80 9.37 0.53 4.29
N SER A 81 8.17 0.70 4.85
CA SER A 81 7.92 1.60 5.99
C SER A 81 8.86 1.33 7.16
N GLY A 82 9.33 0.10 7.31
CA GLY A 82 10.27 -0.32 8.36
C GLY A 82 11.68 0.24 8.23
N LEU A 83 12.09 0.76 7.07
CA LEU A 83 13.38 1.42 6.87
C LEU A 83 13.57 2.65 7.77
N PHE A 84 12.48 3.29 8.14
CA PHE A 84 12.47 4.51 8.94
C PHE A 84 11.92 4.30 10.35
N SER A 85 11.89 3.05 10.85
CA SER A 85 11.30 2.71 12.16
C SER A 85 11.86 3.54 13.31
N ASN A 86 13.16 3.87 13.28
CA ASN A 86 13.86 4.63 14.32
C ASN A 86 14.19 6.08 13.92
N ALA A 87 13.68 6.54 12.76
CA ALA A 87 13.96 7.88 12.28
C ALA A 87 12.99 8.93 12.85
N LYS A 88 13.45 10.19 12.93
CA LYS A 88 12.58 11.33 13.19
C LYS A 88 11.53 11.43 12.07
N PHE A 89 10.26 11.53 12.44
CA PHE A 89 9.11 11.42 11.52
C PHE A 89 9.09 10.09 10.77
N GLY A 90 9.50 8.99 11.43
CA GLY A 90 9.69 7.69 10.82
C GLY A 90 8.43 7.15 10.15
N LEU A 91 7.24 7.30 10.77
CA LEU A 91 5.98 6.87 10.17
C LEU A 91 5.68 7.60 8.86
N LEU A 92 5.87 8.92 8.83
CA LEU A 92 5.63 9.72 7.63
C LEU A 92 6.57 9.34 6.48
N LYS A 93 7.89 9.29 6.77
CA LYS A 93 8.91 8.89 5.80
C LYS A 93 8.70 7.46 5.33
N GLY A 94 8.44 6.56 6.26
CA GLY A 94 8.19 5.15 5.99
C GLY A 94 6.97 4.95 5.12
N TYR A 95 5.88 5.65 5.40
CA TYR A 95 4.66 5.59 4.60
C TYR A 95 4.89 6.10 3.17
N ILE A 96 5.55 7.25 2.99
CA ILE A 96 5.87 7.77 1.64
C ILE A 96 6.71 6.75 0.86
N THR A 97 7.75 6.18 1.47
CA THR A 97 8.60 5.17 0.81
C THR A 97 7.82 3.91 0.44
N ALA A 98 6.94 3.46 1.31
CA ALA A 98 6.07 2.30 1.07
C ALA A 98 5.09 2.56 -0.09
N VAL A 99 4.47 3.75 -0.14
CA VAL A 99 3.57 4.16 -1.23
C VAL A 99 4.32 4.24 -2.57
N LEU A 100 5.53 4.78 -2.58
CA LEU A 100 6.37 4.79 -3.79
C LEU A 100 6.73 3.36 -4.22
N GLY A 101 6.99 2.47 -3.29
CA GLY A 101 7.27 1.06 -3.56
C GLY A 101 6.09 0.35 -4.21
N ILE A 102 4.89 0.44 -3.64
CA ILE A 102 3.69 -0.16 -4.24
C ILE A 102 3.37 0.46 -5.60
N TYR A 103 3.54 1.76 -5.76
CA TYR A 103 3.34 2.45 -7.03
C TYR A 103 4.25 1.92 -8.13
N VAL A 104 5.54 1.71 -7.86
CA VAL A 104 6.49 1.15 -8.84
C VAL A 104 6.04 -0.22 -9.33
N PHE A 105 5.68 -1.13 -8.43
CA PHE A 105 5.20 -2.46 -8.82
C PHE A 105 3.85 -2.43 -9.54
N ALA A 106 2.94 -1.56 -9.12
CA ALA A 106 1.66 -1.36 -9.78
C ALA A 106 1.83 -0.81 -11.21
N VAL A 107 2.79 0.10 -11.43
CA VAL A 107 3.12 0.61 -12.76
C VAL A 107 3.71 -0.49 -13.64
N ILE A 108 4.65 -1.29 -13.11
CA ILE A 108 5.24 -2.42 -13.84
C ILE A 108 4.15 -3.42 -14.25
N SER A 109 3.27 -3.77 -13.33
CA SER A 109 2.15 -4.66 -13.61
C SER A 109 1.20 -4.08 -14.65
N GLY A 110 0.79 -2.83 -14.49
CA GLY A 110 -0.09 -2.14 -15.42
C GLY A 110 0.48 -2.04 -16.83
N TRP A 111 1.78 -1.77 -16.93
CA TRP A 111 2.48 -1.71 -18.22
C TRP A 111 2.53 -3.08 -18.91
N ILE A 112 2.86 -4.14 -18.18
CA ILE A 112 3.07 -5.48 -18.76
C ILE A 112 1.75 -6.20 -19.02
N PHE A 113 0.81 -6.15 -18.08
CA PHE A 113 -0.38 -7.01 -18.08
C PHE A 113 -1.66 -6.28 -18.49
N PHE A 114 -1.73 -4.96 -18.35
CA PHE A 114 -2.95 -4.18 -18.58
C PHE A 114 -2.85 -3.21 -19.77
N GLY A 115 -1.85 -3.38 -20.64
CA GLY A 115 -1.67 -2.50 -21.80
C GLY A 115 -2.86 -2.45 -22.74
N SER A 116 -3.66 -3.52 -22.83
CA SER A 116 -4.89 -3.56 -23.63
C SER A 116 -6.02 -2.68 -23.10
N TYR A 117 -5.92 -2.20 -21.87
CA TYR A 117 -6.87 -1.28 -21.24
C TYR A 117 -6.43 0.19 -21.37
N ALA A 118 -5.31 0.45 -22.05
CA ALA A 118 -4.83 1.81 -22.27
C ALA A 118 -5.93 2.68 -22.91
N TRP A 119 -6.02 3.93 -22.48
CA TRP A 119 -6.98 4.88 -23.04
C TRP A 119 -6.69 5.12 -24.52
N GLU A 120 -7.71 5.46 -25.28
CA GLU A 120 -7.58 5.70 -26.72
C GLU A 120 -6.47 6.73 -27.01
N GLY A 121 -5.51 6.34 -27.85
CA GLY A 121 -4.34 7.15 -28.19
C GLY A 121 -3.20 7.14 -27.15
N TRP A 122 -3.29 6.35 -26.10
CA TRP A 122 -2.24 6.22 -25.09
C TRP A 122 -1.43 4.94 -25.24
N ASP A 123 -0.11 5.04 -25.09
CA ASP A 123 0.74 3.88 -24.94
C ASP A 123 0.55 3.22 -23.54
N PRO A 124 0.81 1.90 -23.40
CA PRO A 124 0.64 1.18 -22.15
C PRO A 124 1.38 1.76 -20.95
N LEU A 125 2.61 2.25 -21.13
CA LEU A 125 3.41 2.78 -20.01
C LEU A 125 2.89 4.13 -19.48
N PRO A 126 2.66 5.17 -20.32
CA PRO A 126 2.02 6.41 -19.86
C PRO A 126 0.66 6.18 -19.21
N TYR A 127 -0.15 5.30 -19.80
CA TYR A 127 -1.42 4.89 -19.19
C TYR A 127 -1.23 4.31 -17.80
N SER A 128 -0.33 3.34 -17.64
CA SER A 128 -0.08 2.70 -16.34
C SER A 128 0.42 3.69 -15.29
N LEU A 129 1.32 4.61 -15.68
CA LEU A 129 1.79 5.67 -14.79
C LEU A 129 0.63 6.53 -14.31
N ALA A 130 -0.19 7.05 -15.22
CA ALA A 130 -1.31 7.93 -14.88
C ALA A 130 -2.40 7.20 -14.07
N TYR A 131 -2.81 6.02 -14.52
CA TYR A 131 -3.87 5.23 -13.89
C TYR A 131 -3.53 4.88 -12.43
N ASN A 132 -2.35 4.31 -12.21
CA ASN A 132 -1.92 3.91 -10.86
C ASN A 132 -1.67 5.13 -9.96
N ALA A 133 -1.19 6.25 -10.51
CA ALA A 133 -1.01 7.48 -9.75
C ALA A 133 -2.33 7.99 -9.18
N ILE A 134 -3.42 7.93 -9.94
CA ILE A 134 -4.72 8.49 -9.55
C ILE A 134 -5.19 7.86 -8.24
N TYR A 135 -5.29 6.54 -8.14
CA TYR A 135 -5.86 5.92 -6.94
C TYR A 135 -4.86 5.76 -5.80
N ILE A 136 -3.59 5.43 -6.09
CA ILE A 136 -2.56 5.25 -5.05
C ILE A 136 -2.26 6.59 -4.37
N PHE A 137 -2.01 7.65 -5.14
CA PHE A 137 -1.69 8.95 -4.54
C PHE A 137 -2.93 9.67 -4.00
N ALA A 138 -4.14 9.38 -4.45
CA ALA A 138 -5.35 9.90 -3.83
C ALA A 138 -5.51 9.36 -2.39
N GLU A 139 -5.39 8.04 -2.18
CA GLU A 139 -5.39 7.46 -0.84
C GLU A 139 -4.21 7.98 -0.01
N ALA A 140 -3.02 8.05 -0.61
CA ALA A 140 -1.84 8.55 0.07
C ALA A 140 -2.00 10.01 0.52
N ALA A 141 -2.57 10.87 -0.30
CA ALA A 141 -2.80 12.28 0.03
C ALA A 141 -3.72 12.43 1.26
N VAL A 142 -4.85 11.71 1.28
CA VAL A 142 -5.76 11.69 2.44
C VAL A 142 -5.03 11.21 3.70
N THR A 143 -4.28 10.12 3.58
CA THR A 143 -3.50 9.56 4.69
C THR A 143 -2.43 10.54 5.19
N LEU A 144 -1.70 11.19 4.30
CA LEU A 144 -0.68 12.18 4.66
C LEU A 144 -1.26 13.40 5.34
N LEU A 145 -2.44 13.88 4.92
CA LEU A 145 -3.16 14.95 5.61
C LEU A 145 -3.49 14.54 7.05
N ILE A 146 -4.00 13.33 7.26
CA ILE A 146 -4.30 12.79 8.60
C ILE A 146 -3.02 12.67 9.44
N LEU A 147 -1.93 12.13 8.88
CA LEU A 147 -0.64 11.98 9.55
C LEU A 147 0.06 13.31 9.83
N SER A 148 -0.29 14.40 9.14
CA SER A 148 0.26 15.74 9.39
C SER A 148 -0.25 16.35 10.70
N VAL A 149 -1.35 15.82 11.25
CA VAL A 149 -1.97 16.34 12.48
C VAL A 149 -1.20 15.85 13.71
N LYS A 150 -0.65 16.77 14.52
CA LYS A 150 0.16 16.44 15.70
C LYS A 150 -0.47 15.43 16.68
N PRO A 151 -1.74 15.54 17.08
CA PRO A 151 -2.40 14.54 17.92
C PRO A 151 -2.33 13.12 17.34
N VAL A 152 -2.47 12.98 16.02
CA VAL A 152 -2.40 11.67 15.33
C VAL A 152 -0.98 11.10 15.38
N GLN A 153 0.04 11.92 15.13
CA GLN A 153 1.44 11.51 15.24
C GLN A 153 1.77 11.04 16.66
N ASN A 154 1.28 11.77 17.67
CA ASN A 154 1.47 11.41 19.09
C ASN A 154 0.77 10.09 19.42
N LEU A 155 -0.43 9.85 18.88
CA LEU A 155 -1.15 8.60 19.05
C LEU A 155 -0.33 7.42 18.50
N PHE A 156 0.12 7.49 17.25
CA PHE A 156 0.92 6.41 16.64
C PHE A 156 2.27 6.20 17.34
N SER A 157 2.87 7.25 17.87
CA SER A 157 4.10 7.12 18.68
C SER A 157 3.84 6.41 20.01
N LYS A 158 2.73 6.70 20.68
CA LYS A 158 2.31 5.98 21.90
C LYS A 158 1.99 4.52 21.62
N LEU A 159 1.24 4.25 20.55
CA LEU A 159 0.93 2.88 20.12
C LEU A 159 2.20 2.07 19.82
N LYS A 160 3.21 2.71 19.19
CA LYS A 160 4.51 2.08 18.99
C LYS A 160 5.18 1.71 20.31
N GLN A 161 5.19 2.63 21.29
CA GLN A 161 5.79 2.36 22.61
C GLN A 161 5.08 1.22 23.33
N MET A 162 3.75 1.16 23.26
CA MET A 162 2.98 0.06 23.83
C MET A 162 3.31 -1.27 23.15
N ALA A 163 3.34 -1.29 21.80
CA ALA A 163 3.63 -2.51 21.04
C ALA A 163 5.07 -3.04 21.22
N LEU A 164 6.01 -2.21 21.67
CA LEU A 164 7.39 -2.62 21.92
C LEU A 164 7.65 -3.02 23.39
N ASN A 165 6.73 -2.69 24.31
CA ASN A 165 6.85 -2.98 25.73
C ASN A 165 6.07 -4.24 26.15
N ASP A 166 5.21 -4.77 25.26
CA ASP A 166 4.52 -6.05 25.39
C ASP A 166 5.38 -7.19 24.78
#